data_69190cf837282938e283467f9eb94046
#
_entry.id   69190cf837282938e283467f9eb94046
#
_cell.length_a   1.000
_cell.length_b   1.000
_cell.length_c   1.000
_cell.angle_alpha   90.00
_cell.angle_beta   90.00
_cell.angle_gamma   90.00
#
_symmetry.space_group_name_H-M   'P 1'
#
loop_
_entity.id
_entity.type
_entity.pdbx_description
1 polymer ?
#
loop_
_entity_poly.entity_id
_entity_poly.type
_entity_poly.pdbx_seq_one_letter_code
_entity_poly.pdbx_strand_id
1 'polypeptide(L)'
;MRSIFPSRAGIPSYSRLLSDLREGRVKDLELAPRQRLVSVTYKDGSRLQVPVFNDNQQLLRTAEKARVPLTVRDERRDEAMAGLVSNALLVLLLLLGLSLLLRRSAQVANKAMGFGRSQPRVQPEGSVGVRFEDVAGIGEAKEELQEVVTFLKSPERFTSVGAKIPKGVLLVGPPGTGKTLLARAIAGEAGVPFFSMAASEFVELFVGVGASRVRDLFRKAKAKAPCIIFIDEIDAVGRQRGAGIGGGNDEREQTLNQLLTEMDGFEDNSGVILLAATNRPDVLDAALMRPGRFDRRITVDLPDRRGREDILSVHARSRPLDPSVSLAAWASRTPGFSGADLSNLLNEAAILTARRNRATIDDQAIGDALERITMGLTAAPLQDSAKKRLIAYHEVGHALLTTLVPHADKLDKVTLLPRAGGVGGFARTMPDEDILDSGLISRAYLRARLVVVLGGRAAEIVVFGPSEVTQGASGDLQMVSRICREMVTRYGFSSLGPIALESDGGEVFLGRDWIRSEAPYSGQTGRQIDAQVRSLAFQALDHALAVLRPRRELMDQLVERLIAEETIDGEAFRAQVEQWEADHPGLLTGPLPQASEVVPQAAAQTATEADVEAAQIGV
;
A
#
# COMPACT_ATOMS: atom_id res chain seq x y z
N MET A 1 -9.83 28.53 -54.29
CA MET A 1 -10.35 29.92 -54.30
C MET A 1 -10.28 30.42 -55.74
N ARG A 2 -11.36 30.30 -56.50
CA ARG A 2 -11.49 30.91 -57.83
C ARG A 2 -12.36 32.14 -57.66
N SER A 3 -11.85 33.29 -58.07
CA SER A 3 -12.48 34.61 -57.99
C SER A 3 -13.77 34.66 -58.78
N ILE A 4 -14.88 34.87 -58.06
CA ILE A 4 -16.19 35.17 -58.67
C ILE A 4 -16.28 36.71 -58.84
N PHE A 5 -15.55 37.26 -59.74
CA PHE A 5 -15.84 38.62 -60.29
C PHE A 5 -16.09 38.47 -61.78
N PRO A 6 -17.31 38.79 -62.28
CA PRO A 6 -17.56 38.85 -63.73
C PRO A 6 -16.76 39.99 -64.32
N SER A 7 -16.15 39.70 -65.44
CA SER A 7 -15.34 40.63 -66.22
C SER A 7 -16.10 41.91 -66.57
N ARG A 8 -15.48 43.06 -66.45
CA ARG A 8 -15.93 44.41 -66.81
C ARG A 8 -16.02 44.57 -68.35
N ALA A 9 -16.76 43.72 -69.04
CA ALA A 9 -17.00 43.89 -70.47
C ALA A 9 -18.49 44.23 -70.67
N GLY A 10 -18.79 45.51 -70.90
CA GLY A 10 -20.01 45.90 -71.51
C GLY A 10 -21.20 46.34 -70.65
N ILE A 11 -20.98 47.10 -69.55
CA ILE A 11 -22.09 47.83 -68.92
C ILE A 11 -22.39 49.02 -69.83
N PRO A 12 -23.54 49.02 -70.54
CA PRO A 12 -23.86 50.14 -71.41
C PRO A 12 -24.01 51.43 -70.61
N SER A 13 -23.42 52.50 -71.09
CA SER A 13 -23.54 53.79 -70.44
C SER A 13 -24.99 54.31 -70.54
N TYR A 14 -25.39 55.12 -69.58
CA TYR A 14 -26.71 55.79 -69.56
C TYR A 14 -27.02 56.48 -70.92
N SER A 15 -26.02 57.13 -71.56
CA SER A 15 -26.14 57.76 -72.85
C SER A 15 -26.44 56.75 -73.98
N ARG A 16 -25.83 55.57 -73.89
CA ARG A 16 -26.09 54.49 -74.85
C ARG A 16 -27.52 53.94 -74.72
N LEU A 17 -28.01 53.78 -73.48
CA LEU A 17 -29.39 53.41 -73.20
C LEU A 17 -30.37 54.38 -73.83
N LEU A 18 -30.12 55.69 -73.74
CA LEU A 18 -30.97 56.71 -74.33
C LEU A 18 -30.94 56.63 -75.89
N SER A 19 -29.81 56.33 -76.51
CA SER A 19 -29.67 56.08 -77.94
C SER A 19 -30.47 54.82 -78.37
N ASP A 20 -30.29 53.70 -77.66
CA ASP A 20 -30.96 52.41 -77.94
C ASP A 20 -32.49 52.52 -77.78
N LEU A 21 -32.96 53.36 -76.85
CA LEU A 21 -34.39 53.71 -76.75
C LEU A 21 -34.92 54.48 -77.95
N ARG A 22 -34.17 55.48 -78.43
CA ARG A 22 -34.57 56.26 -79.67
C ARG A 22 -34.57 55.43 -80.92
N GLU A 23 -33.68 54.47 -81.01
CA GLU A 23 -33.55 53.54 -82.12
C GLU A 23 -34.54 52.35 -82.07
N GLY A 24 -35.35 52.31 -80.97
CA GLY A 24 -36.38 51.28 -80.80
C GLY A 24 -35.87 49.86 -80.53
N ARG A 25 -34.66 49.71 -80.01
CA ARG A 25 -34.06 48.41 -79.74
C ARG A 25 -34.49 47.83 -78.40
N VAL A 26 -35.00 48.66 -77.46
CA VAL A 26 -35.43 48.25 -76.14
C VAL A 26 -36.85 47.70 -76.17
N LYS A 27 -37.10 46.60 -75.46
CA LYS A 27 -38.41 45.94 -75.41
C LYS A 27 -39.18 46.39 -74.14
N ASP A 28 -38.56 46.39 -72.99
CA ASP A 28 -39.13 46.85 -71.71
C ASP A 28 -38.05 47.37 -70.73
N LEU A 29 -38.49 48.14 -69.76
CA LEU A 29 -37.66 48.75 -68.75
C LEU A 29 -38.24 48.49 -67.36
N GLU A 30 -37.41 48.01 -66.38
CA GLU A 30 -37.76 47.86 -64.97
C GLU A 30 -36.85 48.73 -64.12
N LEU A 31 -37.40 49.74 -63.46
CA LEU A 31 -36.68 50.72 -62.67
C LEU A 31 -36.67 50.26 -61.24
N ALA A 32 -35.47 50.14 -60.63
CA ALA A 32 -35.24 49.95 -59.20
C ALA A 32 -34.72 51.25 -58.61
N PRO A 33 -35.59 52.11 -58.09
CA PRO A 33 -35.22 53.49 -57.70
C PRO A 33 -34.18 53.57 -56.60
N ARG A 34 -34.21 52.69 -55.59
CA ARG A 34 -33.28 52.70 -54.46
C ARG A 34 -31.88 52.19 -54.81
N GLN A 35 -31.83 51.21 -55.70
CA GLN A 35 -30.57 50.66 -56.21
C GLN A 35 -29.95 51.53 -57.28
N ARG A 36 -30.69 52.53 -57.77
CA ARG A 36 -30.30 53.39 -58.90
C ARG A 36 -29.92 52.58 -60.13
N LEU A 37 -30.67 51.54 -60.39
CA LEU A 37 -30.47 50.67 -61.51
C LEU A 37 -31.74 50.57 -62.35
N VAL A 38 -31.57 50.50 -63.68
CA VAL A 38 -32.65 50.12 -64.64
C VAL A 38 -32.22 48.81 -65.25
N SER A 39 -33.07 47.81 -65.15
CA SER A 39 -32.95 46.58 -65.92
C SER A 39 -33.59 46.78 -67.29
N VAL A 40 -32.80 46.68 -68.28
CA VAL A 40 -33.20 46.89 -69.71
C VAL A 40 -33.31 45.54 -70.38
N THR A 41 -34.48 45.21 -70.89
CA THR A 41 -34.67 44.05 -71.76
C THR A 41 -34.68 44.51 -73.19
N TYR A 42 -33.78 44.04 -74.04
CA TYR A 42 -33.70 44.35 -75.46
C TYR A 42 -34.58 43.40 -76.27
N LYS A 43 -34.87 43.78 -77.56
CA LYS A 43 -35.67 42.97 -78.43
C LYS A 43 -34.99 41.65 -78.86
N ASP A 44 -33.69 41.55 -78.74
CA ASP A 44 -32.91 40.35 -78.99
C ASP A 44 -32.94 39.36 -77.78
N GLY A 45 -33.67 39.72 -76.68
CA GLY A 45 -33.80 38.92 -75.48
C GLY A 45 -32.69 39.14 -74.44
N SER A 46 -31.68 39.94 -74.71
CA SER A 46 -30.63 40.27 -73.76
C SER A 46 -31.16 41.18 -72.66
N ARG A 47 -30.71 40.93 -71.38
CA ARG A 47 -31.02 41.78 -70.24
C ARG A 47 -29.74 42.36 -69.70
N LEU A 48 -29.72 43.68 -69.48
CA LEU A 48 -28.59 44.41 -69.00
C LEU A 48 -29.05 45.38 -67.92
N GLN A 49 -28.20 45.55 -66.87
CA GLN A 49 -28.46 46.55 -65.83
C GLN A 49 -27.62 47.79 -66.09
N VAL A 50 -28.28 48.94 -66.10
CA VAL A 50 -27.65 50.25 -66.34
C VAL A 50 -27.84 51.16 -65.15
N PRO A 51 -26.75 51.69 -64.57
CA PRO A 51 -26.89 52.65 -63.52
C PRO A 51 -27.53 53.94 -63.97
N VAL A 52 -28.48 54.47 -63.17
CA VAL A 52 -29.25 55.66 -63.47
C VAL A 52 -29.08 56.74 -62.41
N PHE A 53 -29.36 57.96 -62.79
CA PHE A 53 -29.27 59.10 -61.84
C PHE A 53 -30.52 59.21 -60.97
N ASN A 54 -30.48 60.07 -59.93
CA ASN A 54 -31.64 60.31 -59.05
C ASN A 54 -32.78 61.00 -59.81
N ASP A 55 -32.42 61.88 -60.73
CA ASP A 55 -33.38 62.52 -61.63
C ASP A 55 -33.34 61.86 -63.06
N ASN A 56 -34.34 61.07 -63.33
CA ASN A 56 -34.44 60.29 -64.54
C ASN A 56 -35.46 60.85 -65.57
N GLN A 57 -35.81 62.16 -65.44
CA GLN A 57 -36.80 62.80 -66.33
C GLN A 57 -36.49 62.58 -67.81
N GLN A 58 -35.22 62.62 -68.20
CA GLN A 58 -34.80 62.42 -69.57
C GLN A 58 -35.01 60.97 -70.02
N LEU A 59 -34.79 59.98 -69.17
CA LEU A 59 -35.08 58.58 -69.45
C LEU A 59 -36.59 58.33 -69.58
N LEU A 60 -37.39 58.88 -68.68
CA LEU A 60 -38.85 58.76 -68.66
C LEU A 60 -39.46 59.36 -69.95
N ARG A 61 -39.06 60.59 -70.33
CA ARG A 61 -39.51 61.23 -71.52
C ARG A 61 -39.10 60.47 -72.82
N THR A 62 -37.89 59.85 -72.79
CA THR A 62 -37.41 59.12 -73.96
C THR A 62 -38.10 57.76 -74.05
N ALA A 63 -38.36 57.08 -72.98
CA ALA A 63 -39.10 55.82 -72.89
C ALA A 63 -40.57 56.01 -73.34
N GLU A 64 -41.21 57.12 -72.90
CA GLU A 64 -42.56 57.49 -73.27
C GLU A 64 -42.67 57.75 -74.79
N LYS A 65 -41.75 58.57 -75.36
CA LYS A 65 -41.67 58.82 -76.79
C LYS A 65 -41.43 57.55 -77.61
N ALA A 66 -40.64 56.60 -77.13
CA ALA A 66 -40.35 55.33 -77.77
C ALA A 66 -41.45 54.27 -77.52
N ARG A 67 -42.50 54.61 -76.73
CA ARG A 67 -43.59 53.72 -76.32
C ARG A 67 -43.09 52.42 -75.76
N VAL A 68 -42.00 52.45 -74.95
CA VAL A 68 -41.44 51.29 -74.24
C VAL A 68 -42.09 51.18 -72.86
N PRO A 69 -42.67 50.06 -72.46
CA PRO A 69 -43.28 49.88 -71.18
C PRO A 69 -42.21 50.04 -70.07
N LEU A 70 -42.53 50.80 -69.01
CA LEU A 70 -41.66 50.99 -67.89
C LEU A 70 -42.39 50.56 -66.62
N THR A 71 -41.81 49.61 -65.88
CA THR A 71 -42.33 49.13 -64.63
C THR A 71 -41.39 49.56 -63.48
N VAL A 72 -41.93 49.79 -62.26
CA VAL A 72 -41.16 50.13 -61.09
C VAL A 72 -41.22 48.93 -60.13
N ARG A 73 -40.07 48.48 -59.71
CA ARG A 73 -39.95 47.34 -58.80
C ARG A 73 -40.24 47.78 -57.34
N ASP A 74 -41.11 47.05 -56.64
CA ASP A 74 -41.42 47.28 -55.22
C ASP A 74 -40.40 46.60 -54.28
N GLU A 75 -39.33 47.30 -53.99
CA GLU A 75 -38.21 46.82 -53.16
C GLU A 75 -38.56 46.68 -51.69
N ARG A 76 -39.68 47.27 -51.21
CA ARG A 76 -40.08 47.14 -49.78
C ARG A 76 -40.48 45.75 -49.43
N ARG A 77 -41.04 44.99 -50.29
CA ARG A 77 -41.50 43.62 -50.05
C ARG A 77 -40.36 42.64 -50.02
N ASP A 78 -39.34 42.83 -50.82
CA ASP A 78 -38.15 41.96 -50.85
C ASP A 78 -37.27 42.18 -49.59
N GLU A 79 -37.09 43.41 -49.11
CA GLU A 79 -36.38 43.74 -47.86
C GLU A 79 -37.11 43.19 -46.62
N ALA A 80 -38.42 43.29 -46.56
CA ALA A 80 -39.21 42.76 -45.46
C ALA A 80 -39.12 41.24 -45.36
N MET A 81 -39.14 40.54 -46.50
CA MET A 81 -38.98 39.08 -46.57
C MET A 81 -37.56 38.66 -46.17
N ALA A 82 -36.51 39.36 -46.64
CA ALA A 82 -35.13 39.07 -46.22
C ALA A 82 -34.90 39.30 -44.74
N GLY A 83 -35.48 40.33 -44.13
CA GLY A 83 -35.45 40.59 -42.72
C GLY A 83 -36.15 39.50 -41.88
N LEU A 84 -37.29 39.00 -42.33
CA LEU A 84 -37.99 37.89 -41.67
C LEU A 84 -37.17 36.58 -41.70
N VAL A 85 -36.56 36.26 -42.86
CA VAL A 85 -35.72 35.06 -43.01
C VAL A 85 -34.46 35.14 -42.11
N SER A 86 -33.78 36.31 -42.06
CA SER A 86 -32.59 36.49 -41.23
C SER A 86 -32.91 36.39 -39.74
N ASN A 87 -34.03 36.97 -39.27
CA ASN A 87 -34.47 36.86 -37.89
C ASN A 87 -34.90 35.44 -37.54
N ALA A 88 -35.58 34.72 -38.42
CA ALA A 88 -35.92 33.33 -38.22
C ALA A 88 -34.68 32.42 -38.13
N LEU A 89 -33.64 32.67 -38.93
CA LEU A 89 -32.36 31.97 -38.87
C LEU A 89 -31.63 32.23 -37.53
N LEU A 90 -31.66 33.49 -37.09
CA LEU A 90 -31.02 33.88 -35.82
C LEU A 90 -31.72 33.23 -34.62
N VAL A 91 -33.05 33.19 -34.62
CA VAL A 91 -33.81 32.47 -33.57
C VAL A 91 -33.53 30.98 -33.62
N LEU A 92 -33.44 30.38 -34.82
CA LEU A 92 -33.10 28.95 -34.97
C LEU A 92 -31.70 28.65 -34.43
N LEU A 93 -30.70 29.48 -34.68
CA LEU A 93 -29.33 29.34 -34.17
C LEU A 93 -29.30 29.50 -32.64
N LEU A 94 -30.07 30.43 -32.06
CA LEU A 94 -30.19 30.60 -30.62
C LEU A 94 -30.82 29.36 -29.97
N LEU A 95 -31.91 28.83 -30.55
CA LEU A 95 -32.55 27.60 -30.06
C LEU A 95 -31.62 26.39 -30.17
N LEU A 96 -30.86 26.27 -31.26
CA LEU A 96 -29.86 25.23 -31.43
C LEU A 96 -28.74 25.35 -30.37
N GLY A 97 -28.21 26.55 -30.18
CA GLY A 97 -27.21 26.85 -29.15
C GLY A 97 -27.71 26.52 -27.73
N LEU A 98 -28.95 26.94 -27.43
CA LEU A 98 -29.58 26.62 -26.14
C LEU A 98 -29.79 25.10 -25.97
N SER A 99 -30.23 24.41 -27.02
CA SER A 99 -30.37 22.95 -27.00
C SER A 99 -29.05 22.22 -26.76
N LEU A 100 -27.95 22.68 -27.39
CA LEU A 100 -26.61 22.13 -27.16
C LEU A 100 -26.09 22.43 -25.75
N LEU A 101 -26.36 23.62 -25.21
CA LEU A 101 -26.04 23.97 -23.83
C LEU A 101 -26.82 23.10 -22.84
N LEU A 102 -28.11 22.91 -23.02
CA LEU A 102 -28.94 22.06 -22.18
C LEU A 102 -28.53 20.59 -22.27
N ARG A 103 -28.16 20.09 -23.43
CA ARG A 103 -27.61 18.73 -23.55
C ARG A 103 -26.26 18.56 -22.85
N ARG A 104 -25.36 19.55 -22.91
CA ARG A 104 -24.10 19.54 -22.17
C ARG A 104 -24.32 19.62 -20.66
N SER A 105 -25.22 20.48 -20.18
CA SER A 105 -25.54 20.58 -18.76
C SER A 105 -26.18 19.30 -18.21
N ALA A 106 -27.04 18.65 -18.97
CA ALA A 106 -27.62 17.35 -18.62
C ALA A 106 -26.57 16.23 -18.54
N GLN A 107 -25.55 16.24 -19.41
CA GLN A 107 -24.43 15.29 -19.34
C GLN A 107 -23.52 15.54 -18.13
N VAL A 108 -23.29 16.79 -17.76
CA VAL A 108 -22.52 17.14 -16.55
C VAL A 108 -23.31 16.77 -15.29
N ALA A 109 -24.61 17.03 -15.25
CA ALA A 109 -25.50 16.63 -14.15
C ALA A 109 -25.56 15.10 -13.99
N ASN A 110 -25.63 14.33 -15.09
CA ASN A 110 -25.57 12.86 -15.04
C ASN A 110 -24.20 12.32 -14.60
N LYS A 111 -23.09 12.98 -14.94
CA LYS A 111 -21.77 12.64 -14.39
C LYS A 111 -21.70 12.98 -12.91
N ALA A 112 -22.20 14.13 -12.46
CA ALA A 112 -22.24 14.49 -11.05
C ALA A 112 -23.10 13.52 -10.22
N MET A 113 -24.21 13.02 -10.72
CA MET A 113 -25.01 11.97 -10.07
C MET A 113 -24.32 10.59 -10.08
N GLY A 114 -23.31 10.37 -10.93
CA GLY A 114 -22.48 9.16 -10.95
C GLY A 114 -21.43 9.09 -9.84
N PHE A 115 -21.02 10.21 -9.26
CA PHE A 115 -19.97 10.25 -8.22
C PHE A 115 -20.33 9.50 -6.92
N GLY A 116 -21.60 9.38 -6.58
CA GLY A 116 -22.08 8.64 -5.40
C GLY A 116 -22.34 7.15 -5.64
N ARG A 117 -22.06 6.62 -6.83
CA ARG A 117 -22.27 5.19 -7.12
C ARG A 117 -21.00 4.42 -6.80
N SER A 118 -21.13 3.41 -5.95
CA SER A 118 -20.06 2.45 -5.73
C SER A 118 -19.85 1.60 -6.99
N GLN A 119 -18.59 1.32 -7.32
CA GLN A 119 -18.23 0.33 -8.34
C GLN A 119 -17.48 -0.83 -7.66
N PRO A 120 -18.16 -1.61 -6.79
CA PRO A 120 -17.51 -2.75 -6.16
C PRO A 120 -17.08 -3.73 -7.26
N ARG A 121 -15.95 -4.40 -7.03
CA ARG A 121 -15.57 -5.54 -7.86
C ARG A 121 -16.54 -6.68 -7.54
N VAL A 122 -17.55 -6.84 -8.37
CA VAL A 122 -18.54 -7.90 -8.22
C VAL A 122 -18.04 -9.14 -8.96
N GLN A 123 -17.76 -10.20 -8.23
CA GLN A 123 -17.53 -11.53 -8.80
C GLN A 123 -18.84 -12.30 -8.69
N PRO A 124 -19.49 -12.65 -9.81
CA PRO A 124 -20.75 -13.39 -9.78
C PRO A 124 -20.54 -14.80 -9.24
N GLU A 125 -21.63 -15.45 -8.86
CA GLU A 125 -21.66 -16.83 -8.41
C GLU A 125 -20.92 -17.75 -9.40
N GLY A 126 -20.06 -18.63 -8.86
CA GLY A 126 -19.24 -19.55 -9.67
C GLY A 126 -18.03 -18.94 -10.38
N SER A 127 -17.82 -17.62 -10.36
CA SER A 127 -16.63 -16.98 -10.96
C SER A 127 -15.45 -16.85 -10.00
N VAL A 128 -15.67 -17.09 -8.71
CA VAL A 128 -14.60 -17.09 -7.70
C VAL A 128 -13.89 -18.43 -7.76
N GLY A 129 -12.85 -18.52 -8.59
CA GLY A 129 -12.09 -19.77 -8.81
C GLY A 129 -11.21 -20.20 -7.64
N VAL A 130 -11.20 -19.46 -6.51
CA VAL A 130 -10.37 -19.75 -5.33
C VAL A 130 -11.19 -20.53 -4.31
N ARG A 131 -10.62 -21.62 -3.78
CA ARG A 131 -11.21 -22.47 -2.75
C ARG A 131 -10.28 -22.59 -1.53
N PHE A 132 -10.75 -23.24 -0.47
CA PHE A 132 -9.95 -23.50 0.73
C PHE A 132 -8.69 -24.36 0.47
N GLU A 133 -8.69 -25.15 -0.61
CA GLU A 133 -7.52 -25.91 -1.06
C GLU A 133 -6.37 -25.04 -1.59
N ASP A 134 -6.69 -23.82 -2.04
CA ASP A 134 -5.72 -22.86 -2.55
C ASP A 134 -5.14 -21.98 -1.44
N VAL A 135 -5.70 -22.07 -0.24
CA VAL A 135 -5.27 -21.32 0.95
C VAL A 135 -4.55 -22.30 1.88
N ALA A 136 -3.28 -22.07 2.16
CA ALA A 136 -2.45 -22.91 3.02
C ALA A 136 -1.96 -22.13 4.26
N GLY A 137 -1.51 -22.85 5.29
CA GLY A 137 -0.82 -22.28 6.44
C GLY A 137 -1.67 -21.52 7.45
N ILE A 138 -3.01 -21.64 7.40
CA ILE A 138 -3.95 -20.96 8.30
C ILE A 138 -5.09 -21.91 8.71
N GLY A 139 -4.73 -23.08 9.26
CA GLY A 139 -5.68 -24.16 9.61
C GLY A 139 -6.79 -23.70 10.55
N GLU A 140 -6.44 -23.10 11.68
CA GLU A 140 -7.38 -22.62 12.70
C GLU A 140 -8.39 -21.62 12.14
N ALA A 141 -7.91 -20.61 11.40
CA ALA A 141 -8.79 -19.63 10.78
C ALA A 141 -9.75 -20.25 9.75
N LYS A 142 -9.30 -21.32 9.05
CA LYS A 142 -10.17 -22.07 8.13
C LYS A 142 -11.27 -22.81 8.87
N GLU A 143 -10.97 -23.46 9.98
CA GLU A 143 -11.96 -24.21 10.78
C GLU A 143 -13.06 -23.28 11.29
N GLU A 144 -12.69 -22.13 11.86
CA GLU A 144 -13.67 -21.12 12.30
C GLU A 144 -14.53 -20.59 11.14
N LEU A 145 -13.93 -20.39 9.97
CA LEU A 145 -14.66 -19.89 8.80
C LEU A 145 -15.48 -20.97 8.07
N GLN A 146 -15.21 -22.24 8.31
CA GLN A 146 -16.02 -23.34 7.79
C GLN A 146 -17.46 -23.29 8.33
N GLU A 147 -17.65 -22.77 9.55
CA GLU A 147 -19.01 -22.50 10.08
C GLU A 147 -19.75 -21.46 9.23
N VAL A 148 -19.05 -20.38 8.83
CA VAL A 148 -19.61 -19.32 7.98
C VAL A 148 -20.01 -19.88 6.61
N VAL A 149 -19.15 -20.72 6.02
CA VAL A 149 -19.46 -21.41 4.75
C VAL A 149 -20.68 -22.34 4.90
N THR A 150 -20.70 -23.15 5.95
CA THR A 150 -21.81 -24.08 6.22
C THR A 150 -23.11 -23.33 6.39
N PHE A 151 -23.06 -22.18 7.05
CA PHE A 151 -24.20 -21.31 7.24
C PHE A 151 -24.73 -20.76 5.89
N LEU A 152 -23.84 -20.23 5.03
CA LEU A 152 -24.24 -19.71 3.72
C LEU A 152 -24.83 -20.79 2.81
N LYS A 153 -24.33 -22.05 2.92
CA LYS A 153 -24.87 -23.19 2.17
C LYS A 153 -26.21 -23.70 2.71
N SER A 154 -26.41 -23.66 4.03
CA SER A 154 -27.56 -24.31 4.68
C SER A 154 -28.07 -23.50 5.89
N PRO A 155 -28.63 -22.31 5.69
CA PRO A 155 -29.05 -21.41 6.78
C PRO A 155 -30.16 -22.02 7.64
N GLU A 156 -31.00 -22.88 7.06
CA GLU A 156 -32.17 -23.51 7.77
C GLU A 156 -31.73 -24.37 8.96
N ARG A 157 -30.56 -25.02 8.88
CA ARG A 157 -30.02 -25.87 9.97
C ARG A 157 -29.73 -25.06 11.24
N PHE A 158 -29.30 -23.81 11.08
CA PHE A 158 -28.96 -22.93 12.21
C PHE A 158 -30.23 -22.23 12.76
N THR A 159 -31.12 -21.82 11.87
CA THR A 159 -32.36 -21.15 12.27
C THR A 159 -33.32 -22.09 12.99
N SER A 160 -33.33 -23.38 12.63
CA SER A 160 -34.21 -24.39 13.29
C SER A 160 -33.89 -24.61 14.77
N VAL A 161 -32.63 -24.39 15.17
CA VAL A 161 -32.19 -24.50 16.58
C VAL A 161 -32.13 -23.13 17.29
N GLY A 162 -32.57 -22.04 16.62
CA GLY A 162 -32.58 -20.69 17.19
C GLY A 162 -31.18 -20.00 17.21
N ALA A 163 -30.21 -20.54 16.48
CA ALA A 163 -28.88 -19.93 16.39
C ALA A 163 -28.94 -18.62 15.59
N LYS A 164 -28.29 -17.58 16.11
CA LYS A 164 -28.09 -16.31 15.41
C LYS A 164 -26.79 -16.33 14.61
N ILE A 165 -26.88 -15.84 13.40
CA ILE A 165 -25.78 -15.78 12.46
C ILE A 165 -24.88 -14.59 12.78
N PRO A 166 -23.55 -14.71 12.72
CA PRO A 166 -22.69 -13.55 12.78
C PRO A 166 -22.96 -12.63 11.59
N LYS A 167 -23.30 -11.38 11.85
CA LYS A 167 -23.54 -10.37 10.80
C LYS A 167 -22.21 -9.93 10.15
N GLY A 168 -21.15 -9.90 10.95
CA GLY A 168 -19.84 -9.50 10.50
C GLY A 168 -18.70 -10.31 11.11
N VAL A 169 -17.67 -10.56 10.30
CA VAL A 169 -16.41 -11.20 10.72
C VAL A 169 -15.27 -10.28 10.39
N LEU A 170 -14.42 -10.00 11.37
CA LEU A 170 -13.22 -9.19 11.22
C LEU A 170 -11.98 -10.10 11.14
N LEU A 171 -11.30 -10.07 10.00
CA LEU A 171 -10.01 -10.74 9.79
C LEU A 171 -8.87 -9.80 10.23
N VAL A 172 -8.10 -10.22 11.21
CA VAL A 172 -7.01 -9.43 11.80
C VAL A 172 -5.70 -10.17 11.61
N GLY A 173 -4.61 -9.45 11.33
CA GLY A 173 -3.29 -10.06 11.28
C GLY A 173 -2.29 -9.25 10.46
N PRO A 174 -1.01 -9.65 10.45
CA PRO A 174 0.05 -8.98 9.70
C PRO A 174 -0.25 -8.89 8.20
N PRO A 175 0.36 -7.93 7.48
CA PRO A 175 0.23 -7.86 6.02
C PRO A 175 0.79 -9.13 5.36
N GLY A 176 0.22 -9.52 4.22
CA GLY A 176 0.69 -10.66 3.45
C GLY A 176 0.27 -12.04 3.96
N THR A 177 -0.48 -12.16 5.05
CA THR A 177 -0.94 -13.45 5.62
C THR A 177 -2.11 -14.09 4.85
N GLY A 178 -2.63 -13.43 3.80
CA GLY A 178 -3.65 -14.02 2.93
C GLY A 178 -5.10 -13.70 3.31
N LYS A 179 -5.39 -12.69 4.14
CA LYS A 179 -6.75 -12.29 4.57
C LYS A 179 -7.71 -12.07 3.40
N THR A 180 -7.30 -11.35 2.38
CA THR A 180 -8.09 -11.11 1.16
C THR A 180 -8.31 -12.39 0.35
N LEU A 181 -7.29 -13.27 0.29
CA LEU A 181 -7.39 -14.58 -0.37
C LEU A 181 -8.38 -15.48 0.37
N LEU A 182 -8.31 -15.50 1.69
CA LEU A 182 -9.21 -16.25 2.56
C LEU A 182 -10.68 -15.81 2.39
N ALA A 183 -10.93 -14.50 2.36
CA ALA A 183 -12.28 -13.96 2.11
C ALA A 183 -12.84 -14.41 0.76
N ARG A 184 -12.00 -14.45 -0.28
CA ARG A 184 -12.38 -14.97 -1.60
C ARG A 184 -12.62 -16.48 -1.58
N ALA A 185 -11.80 -17.23 -0.85
CA ALA A 185 -11.95 -18.67 -0.72
C ALA A 185 -13.28 -19.05 -0.03
N ILE A 186 -13.70 -18.29 1.01
CA ILE A 186 -15.00 -18.48 1.65
C ILE A 186 -16.13 -18.33 0.63
N ALA A 187 -16.10 -17.30 -0.20
CA ALA A 187 -17.14 -17.08 -1.21
C ALA A 187 -17.14 -18.16 -2.29
N GLY A 188 -15.94 -18.61 -2.75
CA GLY A 188 -15.80 -19.70 -3.69
C GLY A 188 -16.24 -21.05 -3.15
N GLU A 189 -15.95 -21.31 -1.86
CA GLU A 189 -16.39 -22.53 -1.17
C GLU A 189 -17.90 -22.54 -0.90
N ALA A 190 -18.46 -21.37 -0.52
CA ALA A 190 -19.89 -21.21 -0.31
C ALA A 190 -20.70 -21.18 -1.61
N GLY A 191 -20.06 -20.85 -2.75
CA GLY A 191 -20.74 -20.72 -4.04
C GLY A 191 -21.63 -19.47 -4.13
N VAL A 192 -21.30 -18.39 -3.41
CA VAL A 192 -22.12 -17.18 -3.35
C VAL A 192 -21.42 -15.99 -4.03
N PRO A 193 -22.18 -14.97 -4.48
CA PRO A 193 -21.61 -13.73 -5.03
C PRO A 193 -20.69 -13.02 -4.03
N PHE A 194 -19.59 -12.47 -4.53
CA PHE A 194 -18.57 -11.78 -3.75
C PHE A 194 -18.46 -10.31 -4.18
N PHE A 195 -18.72 -9.38 -3.25
CA PHE A 195 -18.61 -7.96 -3.43
C PHE A 195 -17.36 -7.47 -2.69
N SER A 196 -16.30 -7.08 -3.41
CA SER A 196 -15.05 -6.60 -2.81
C SER A 196 -14.85 -5.12 -3.06
N MET A 197 -14.45 -4.41 -2.01
CA MET A 197 -14.08 -3.00 -2.06
C MET A 197 -13.01 -2.69 -1.01
N ALA A 198 -12.05 -1.82 -1.34
CA ALA A 198 -11.13 -1.28 -0.35
C ALA A 198 -11.79 -0.13 0.43
N ALA A 199 -11.58 -0.05 1.75
CA ALA A 199 -12.19 1.01 2.55
C ALA A 199 -11.70 2.41 2.13
N SER A 200 -10.50 2.52 1.57
CA SER A 200 -9.98 3.76 0.98
C SER A 200 -10.85 4.29 -0.17
N GLU A 201 -11.58 3.42 -0.88
CA GLU A 201 -12.50 3.83 -1.97
C GLU A 201 -13.75 4.59 -1.46
N PHE A 202 -14.02 4.52 -0.16
CA PHE A 202 -15.09 5.31 0.48
C PHE A 202 -14.62 6.71 0.89
N VAL A 203 -13.30 6.96 0.97
CA VAL A 203 -12.75 8.25 1.39
C VAL A 203 -12.63 9.17 0.18
N GLU A 204 -13.39 10.26 0.18
CA GLU A 204 -13.40 11.25 -0.89
C GLU A 204 -13.26 12.66 -0.33
N LEU A 205 -12.97 13.63 -1.19
CA LEU A 205 -12.86 15.04 -0.79
C LEU A 205 -14.22 15.71 -0.55
N PHE A 206 -15.30 15.12 -1.06
CA PHE A 206 -16.65 15.67 -0.97
C PHE A 206 -17.46 14.98 0.11
N VAL A 207 -17.95 15.73 1.07
CA VAL A 207 -18.76 15.25 2.19
C VAL A 207 -20.02 14.53 1.69
N GLY A 208 -20.26 13.33 2.22
CA GLY A 208 -21.43 12.51 1.93
C GLY A 208 -21.31 11.55 0.73
N VAL A 209 -20.25 11.64 -0.07
CA VAL A 209 -20.03 10.71 -1.20
C VAL A 209 -19.69 9.32 -0.68
N GLY A 210 -18.83 9.20 0.31
CA GLY A 210 -18.47 7.92 0.95
C GLY A 210 -19.71 7.22 1.54
N ALA A 211 -20.51 7.94 2.31
CA ALA A 211 -21.76 7.41 2.87
C ALA A 211 -22.74 6.96 1.78
N SER A 212 -22.79 7.63 0.64
CA SER A 212 -23.62 7.23 -0.51
C SER A 212 -23.12 5.94 -1.15
N ARG A 213 -21.79 5.76 -1.27
CA ARG A 213 -21.16 4.52 -1.80
C ARG A 213 -21.41 3.33 -0.87
N VAL A 214 -21.33 3.53 0.45
CA VAL A 214 -21.66 2.48 1.43
C VAL A 214 -23.11 2.03 1.22
N ARG A 215 -24.07 2.94 1.20
CA ARG A 215 -25.50 2.60 0.96
C ARG A 215 -25.72 1.87 -0.36
N ASP A 216 -25.07 2.29 -1.41
CA ASP A 216 -25.20 1.66 -2.74
C ASP A 216 -24.62 0.23 -2.75
N LEU A 217 -23.47 0.00 -2.09
CA LEU A 217 -22.86 -1.32 -1.93
C LEU A 217 -23.82 -2.28 -1.21
N PHE A 218 -24.32 -1.87 -0.03
CA PHE A 218 -25.22 -2.70 0.78
C PHE A 218 -26.54 -2.97 0.07
N ARG A 219 -27.10 -1.98 -0.63
CA ARG A 219 -28.31 -2.16 -1.45
C ARG A 219 -28.09 -3.19 -2.57
N LYS A 220 -26.94 -3.12 -3.26
CA LYS A 220 -26.60 -4.08 -4.34
C LYS A 220 -26.39 -5.49 -3.80
N ALA A 221 -25.78 -5.62 -2.62
CA ALA A 221 -25.57 -6.90 -1.96
C ALA A 221 -26.90 -7.51 -1.49
N LYS A 222 -27.76 -6.73 -0.81
CA LYS A 222 -29.10 -7.18 -0.39
C LYS A 222 -29.94 -7.69 -1.57
N ALA A 223 -29.82 -7.07 -2.74
CA ALA A 223 -30.54 -7.52 -3.94
C ALA A 223 -29.99 -8.84 -4.53
N LYS A 224 -28.82 -9.31 -4.08
CA LYS A 224 -28.17 -10.56 -4.55
C LYS A 224 -27.87 -11.53 -3.41
N ALA A 225 -28.62 -11.45 -2.31
CA ALA A 225 -28.49 -12.39 -1.21
C ALA A 225 -28.93 -13.83 -1.65
N PRO A 226 -28.25 -14.91 -1.16
CA PRO A 226 -27.13 -14.87 -0.23
C PRO A 226 -25.81 -14.41 -0.89
N CYS A 227 -25.01 -13.58 -0.19
CA CYS A 227 -23.76 -13.06 -0.72
C CYS A 227 -22.79 -12.64 0.40
N ILE A 228 -21.54 -12.40 0.03
CA ILE A 228 -20.50 -11.85 0.91
C ILE A 228 -20.13 -10.46 0.46
N ILE A 229 -20.10 -9.50 1.39
CA ILE A 229 -19.45 -8.20 1.25
C ILE A 229 -18.07 -8.29 1.90
N PHE A 230 -17.03 -7.93 1.19
CA PHE A 230 -15.68 -7.85 1.74
C PHE A 230 -15.16 -6.41 1.67
N ILE A 231 -14.76 -5.88 2.81
CA ILE A 231 -14.14 -4.56 2.93
C ILE A 231 -12.70 -4.76 3.38
N ASP A 232 -11.75 -4.48 2.49
CA ASP A 232 -10.33 -4.55 2.80
C ASP A 232 -9.86 -3.23 3.43
N GLU A 233 -8.81 -3.30 4.27
CA GLU A 233 -8.21 -2.14 4.95
C GLU A 233 -9.25 -1.28 5.69
N ILE A 234 -10.14 -1.92 6.46
CA ILE A 234 -11.24 -1.23 7.14
C ILE A 234 -10.78 -0.08 8.05
N ASP A 235 -9.54 -0.10 8.50
CA ASP A 235 -8.90 0.94 9.30
C ASP A 235 -8.78 2.28 8.57
N ALA A 236 -8.86 2.31 7.23
CA ALA A 236 -8.91 3.56 6.47
C ALA A 236 -10.15 4.42 6.81
N VAL A 237 -11.28 3.80 7.15
CA VAL A 237 -12.54 4.46 7.50
C VAL A 237 -12.89 4.26 8.98
N GLY A 238 -12.58 3.09 9.54
CA GLY A 238 -12.98 2.64 10.87
C GLY A 238 -12.13 3.18 12.02
N ARG A 239 -11.31 4.19 11.83
CA ARG A 239 -10.40 4.72 12.85
C ARG A 239 -11.11 5.47 13.98
N GLN A 240 -10.56 5.39 15.21
CA GLN A 240 -11.07 6.08 16.40
C GLN A 240 -11.21 7.60 16.18
N ARG A 241 -12.27 8.17 16.77
CA ARG A 241 -12.63 9.59 16.69
C ARG A 241 -11.58 10.47 17.36
N GLY A 242 -11.28 11.62 16.76
CA GLY A 242 -10.41 12.64 17.37
C GLY A 242 -8.90 12.45 17.13
N ALA A 243 -8.45 11.53 16.29
CA ALA A 243 -7.02 11.31 16.00
C ALA A 243 -6.44 12.20 14.89
N GLY A 244 -7.02 13.38 14.56
CA GLY A 244 -6.46 14.26 13.54
C GLY A 244 -7.06 15.65 13.56
N ILE A 245 -6.21 16.66 13.33
CA ILE A 245 -6.60 18.06 13.14
C ILE A 245 -6.69 18.32 11.62
N GLY A 246 -7.93 18.35 11.06
CA GLY A 246 -8.13 18.68 9.64
C GLY A 246 -9.49 18.26 9.08
N GLY A 247 -10.00 18.98 8.08
CA GLY A 247 -11.35 18.85 7.49
C GLY A 247 -11.67 17.53 6.75
N GLY A 248 -10.75 16.56 6.73
CA GLY A 248 -11.01 15.21 6.18
C GLY A 248 -11.60 14.21 7.19
N ASN A 249 -11.73 14.59 8.47
CA ASN A 249 -12.24 13.71 9.51
C ASN A 249 -13.77 13.60 9.47
N ASP A 250 -14.48 14.68 9.15
CA ASP A 250 -15.94 14.72 9.12
C ASP A 250 -16.52 13.76 8.08
N GLU A 251 -15.89 13.65 6.93
CA GLU A 251 -16.32 12.75 5.86
C GLU A 251 -16.11 11.27 6.24
N ARG A 252 -14.96 10.95 6.84
CA ARG A 252 -14.68 9.59 7.35
C ARG A 252 -15.64 9.19 8.45
N GLU A 253 -15.91 10.10 9.39
CA GLU A 253 -16.85 9.86 10.49
C GLU A 253 -18.28 9.67 9.97
N GLN A 254 -18.70 10.45 8.98
CA GLN A 254 -20.00 10.28 8.33
C GLN A 254 -20.10 8.93 7.61
N THR A 255 -19.02 8.52 6.93
CA THR A 255 -18.95 7.24 6.23
C THR A 255 -18.97 6.07 7.21
N LEU A 256 -18.22 6.17 8.33
CA LEU A 256 -18.25 5.18 9.40
C LEU A 256 -19.65 5.06 10.00
N ASN A 257 -20.30 6.17 10.35
CA ASN A 257 -21.65 6.18 10.89
C ASN A 257 -22.66 5.56 9.92
N GLN A 258 -22.51 5.78 8.61
CA GLN A 258 -23.34 5.13 7.60
C GLN A 258 -23.07 3.61 7.55
N LEU A 259 -21.80 3.18 7.63
CA LEU A 259 -21.45 1.76 7.68
C LEU A 259 -22.11 1.07 8.90
N LEU A 260 -22.00 1.70 10.08
CA LEU A 260 -22.62 1.19 11.30
C LEU A 260 -24.16 1.11 11.16
N THR A 261 -24.78 2.11 10.54
CA THR A 261 -26.23 2.13 10.28
C THR A 261 -26.65 1.00 9.33
N GLU A 262 -25.89 0.73 8.27
CA GLU A 262 -26.19 -0.36 7.35
C GLU A 262 -26.01 -1.74 8.00
N MET A 263 -25.01 -1.90 8.88
CA MET A 263 -24.80 -3.13 9.66
C MET A 263 -25.93 -3.37 10.66
N ASP A 264 -26.36 -2.33 11.37
CA ASP A 264 -27.49 -2.41 12.31
C ASP A 264 -28.82 -2.68 11.58
N GLY A 265 -28.94 -2.22 10.33
CA GLY A 265 -30.09 -2.44 9.45
C GLY A 265 -30.12 -3.80 8.73
N PHE A 266 -29.26 -4.75 9.08
CA PHE A 266 -29.41 -6.13 8.65
C PHE A 266 -30.47 -6.82 9.48
N GLU A 267 -31.52 -7.30 8.83
CA GLU A 267 -32.48 -8.22 9.45
C GLU A 267 -31.76 -9.53 9.80
N ASP A 268 -32.13 -10.15 10.91
CA ASP A 268 -31.64 -11.46 11.27
C ASP A 268 -32.00 -12.43 10.12
N ASN A 269 -30.99 -13.11 9.56
CA ASN A 269 -31.11 -14.05 8.41
C ASN A 269 -31.25 -13.42 7.01
N SER A 270 -30.78 -12.19 6.79
CA SER A 270 -30.77 -11.59 5.44
C SER A 270 -29.89 -12.32 4.40
N GLY A 271 -29.10 -13.32 4.80
CA GLY A 271 -28.18 -14.06 3.93
C GLY A 271 -26.97 -13.25 3.44
N VAL A 272 -26.76 -12.05 3.99
CA VAL A 272 -25.59 -11.21 3.68
C VAL A 272 -24.63 -11.25 4.85
N ILE A 273 -23.37 -11.64 4.59
CA ILE A 273 -22.31 -11.63 5.60
C ILE A 273 -21.29 -10.56 5.20
N LEU A 274 -20.94 -9.72 6.18
CA LEU A 274 -19.90 -8.72 6.02
C LEU A 274 -18.57 -9.29 6.54
N LEU A 275 -17.57 -9.41 5.66
CA LEU A 275 -16.19 -9.68 6.03
C LEU A 275 -15.41 -8.38 5.96
N ALA A 276 -14.57 -8.10 6.93
CA ALA A 276 -13.60 -7.00 6.84
C ALA A 276 -12.21 -7.49 7.19
N ALA A 277 -11.18 -6.84 6.64
CA ALA A 277 -9.79 -7.13 6.96
C ALA A 277 -9.08 -5.87 7.44
N THR A 278 -8.18 -6.05 8.43
CA THR A 278 -7.29 -5.00 8.91
C THR A 278 -5.95 -5.57 9.34
N ASN A 279 -4.91 -4.77 9.17
CA ASN A 279 -3.59 -5.04 9.74
C ASN A 279 -3.41 -4.35 11.11
N ARG A 280 -4.33 -3.45 11.47
CA ARG A 280 -4.23 -2.59 12.65
C ARG A 280 -5.52 -2.57 13.47
N PRO A 281 -5.82 -3.63 14.22
CA PRO A 281 -7.02 -3.69 15.04
C PRO A 281 -7.04 -2.64 16.18
N ASP A 282 -5.87 -2.18 16.61
CA ASP A 282 -5.65 -1.20 17.68
C ASP A 282 -6.23 0.19 17.37
N VAL A 283 -6.28 0.57 16.09
CA VAL A 283 -6.78 1.88 15.68
C VAL A 283 -8.29 1.91 15.42
N LEU A 284 -8.96 0.75 15.42
CA LEU A 284 -10.39 0.68 15.08
C LEU A 284 -11.27 1.29 16.18
N ASP A 285 -12.36 1.93 15.74
CA ASP A 285 -13.40 2.43 16.65
C ASP A 285 -14.11 1.26 17.34
N ALA A 286 -14.18 1.32 18.68
CA ALA A 286 -14.83 0.31 19.49
C ALA A 286 -16.31 0.06 19.11
N ALA A 287 -16.96 1.01 18.45
CA ALA A 287 -18.31 0.86 17.96
C ALA A 287 -18.45 -0.22 16.89
N LEU A 288 -17.41 -0.49 16.10
CA LEU A 288 -17.40 -1.57 15.10
C LEU A 288 -17.41 -2.96 15.76
N MET A 289 -16.81 -3.08 16.95
CA MET A 289 -16.65 -4.34 17.68
C MET A 289 -17.84 -4.69 18.60
N ARG A 290 -18.92 -3.88 18.57
CA ARG A 290 -20.10 -4.17 19.38
C ARG A 290 -20.91 -5.34 18.81
N PRO A 291 -21.53 -6.18 19.67
CA PRO A 291 -22.40 -7.25 19.22
C PRO A 291 -23.46 -6.77 18.22
N GLY A 292 -23.71 -7.57 17.17
CA GLY A 292 -24.59 -7.22 16.06
C GLY A 292 -23.88 -6.52 14.90
N ARG A 293 -22.54 -6.33 14.98
CA ARG A 293 -21.71 -5.73 13.94
C ARG A 293 -20.60 -6.69 13.56
N PHE A 294 -19.33 -6.46 13.97
CA PHE A 294 -18.29 -7.48 13.85
C PHE A 294 -18.31 -8.39 15.07
N ASP A 295 -19.19 -9.38 15.01
CA ASP A 295 -19.45 -10.31 16.12
C ASP A 295 -18.29 -11.28 16.34
N ARG A 296 -17.55 -11.60 15.29
CA ARG A 296 -16.40 -12.49 15.34
C ARG A 296 -15.14 -11.77 14.89
N ARG A 297 -14.07 -12.03 15.63
CA ARG A 297 -12.72 -11.61 15.27
C ARG A 297 -11.87 -12.86 15.06
N ILE A 298 -11.34 -13.03 13.86
CA ILE A 298 -10.49 -14.15 13.49
C ILE A 298 -9.10 -13.61 13.23
N THR A 299 -8.12 -14.14 13.98
CA THR A 299 -6.72 -13.77 13.81
C THR A 299 -6.09 -14.66 12.75
N VAL A 300 -5.42 -14.03 11.79
CA VAL A 300 -4.67 -14.70 10.73
C VAL A 300 -3.20 -14.36 10.93
N ASP A 301 -2.54 -15.20 11.73
CA ASP A 301 -1.14 -15.00 12.11
C ASP A 301 -0.17 -15.38 10.99
N LEU A 302 1.12 -15.12 11.22
CA LEU A 302 2.17 -15.63 10.36
C LEU A 302 2.18 -17.16 10.41
N PRO A 303 2.47 -17.85 9.27
CA PRO A 303 2.45 -19.30 9.23
C PRO A 303 3.60 -19.89 10.04
N ASP A 304 3.32 -20.96 10.77
CA ASP A 304 4.30 -21.85 11.37
C ASP A 304 5.11 -22.58 10.28
N ARG A 305 6.08 -23.40 10.65
CA ARG A 305 6.92 -24.13 9.68
C ARG A 305 6.12 -24.99 8.73
N ARG A 306 5.12 -25.73 9.23
CA ARG A 306 4.27 -26.59 8.40
C ARG A 306 3.43 -25.75 7.45
N GLY A 307 2.87 -24.66 7.95
CA GLY A 307 2.14 -23.71 7.14
C GLY A 307 2.99 -23.08 6.04
N ARG A 308 4.28 -22.75 6.32
CA ARG A 308 5.19 -22.25 5.29
C ARG A 308 5.50 -23.30 4.23
N GLU A 309 5.68 -24.58 4.62
CA GLU A 309 5.86 -25.69 3.68
C GLU A 309 4.63 -25.87 2.79
N ASP A 310 3.44 -25.85 3.37
CA ASP A 310 2.18 -25.94 2.63
C ASP A 310 2.00 -24.78 1.65
N ILE A 311 2.31 -23.54 2.08
CA ILE A 311 2.25 -22.35 1.23
C ILE A 311 3.24 -22.47 0.07
N LEU A 312 4.49 -22.87 0.35
CA LEU A 312 5.49 -23.09 -0.68
C LEU A 312 5.03 -24.16 -1.68
N SER A 313 4.41 -25.23 -1.19
CA SER A 313 3.86 -26.31 -2.03
C SER A 313 2.75 -25.81 -2.96
N VAL A 314 1.85 -24.96 -2.46
CA VAL A 314 0.81 -24.35 -3.29
C VAL A 314 1.41 -23.49 -4.40
N HIS A 315 2.37 -22.61 -4.05
CA HIS A 315 3.01 -21.74 -5.03
C HIS A 315 3.96 -22.47 -5.98
N ALA A 316 4.46 -23.64 -5.60
CA ALA A 316 5.31 -24.50 -6.42
C ALA A 316 4.56 -25.23 -7.56
N ARG A 317 3.24 -25.48 -7.41
CA ARG A 317 2.42 -26.21 -8.40
C ARG A 317 2.52 -25.67 -9.83
N SER A 318 2.72 -24.37 -9.98
CA SER A 318 2.79 -23.69 -11.28
C SER A 318 4.21 -23.40 -11.77
N ARG A 319 5.24 -23.91 -11.07
CA ARG A 319 6.65 -23.59 -11.34
C ARG A 319 7.48 -24.85 -11.54
N PRO A 320 8.43 -24.86 -12.49
CA PRO A 320 9.32 -25.99 -12.72
C PRO A 320 10.43 -26.00 -11.66
N LEU A 321 10.21 -26.70 -10.55
CA LEU A 321 11.25 -26.93 -9.54
C LEU A 321 12.13 -28.12 -9.92
N ASP A 322 13.41 -28.05 -9.56
CA ASP A 322 14.32 -29.20 -9.63
C ASP A 322 13.91 -30.25 -8.58
N PRO A 323 13.93 -31.56 -8.90
CA PRO A 323 13.57 -32.61 -7.95
C PRO A 323 14.42 -32.64 -6.66
N SER A 324 15.61 -32.06 -6.67
CA SER A 324 16.49 -31.95 -5.49
C SER A 324 16.05 -30.92 -4.47
N VAL A 325 15.16 -29.98 -4.84
CA VAL A 325 14.71 -28.91 -3.97
C VAL A 325 13.77 -29.43 -2.89
N SER A 326 14.17 -29.25 -1.62
CA SER A 326 13.34 -29.59 -0.46
C SER A 326 12.57 -28.37 0.04
N LEU A 327 11.24 -28.35 -0.16
CA LEU A 327 10.38 -27.26 0.34
C LEU A 327 10.36 -27.22 1.87
N ALA A 328 10.46 -28.37 2.55
CA ALA A 328 10.57 -28.45 4.00
C ALA A 328 11.84 -27.76 4.53
N ALA A 329 12.98 -27.94 3.83
CA ALA A 329 14.22 -27.26 4.17
C ALA A 329 14.11 -25.74 3.99
N TRP A 330 13.41 -25.28 2.94
CA TRP A 330 13.19 -23.86 2.71
C TRP A 330 12.17 -23.26 3.69
N ALA A 331 11.16 -24.01 4.09
CA ALA A 331 10.26 -23.60 5.16
C ALA A 331 11.00 -23.32 6.48
N SER A 332 12.00 -24.18 6.82
CA SER A 332 12.87 -23.97 7.98
C SER A 332 13.79 -22.75 7.84
N ARG A 333 14.19 -22.39 6.63
CA ARG A 333 15.08 -21.24 6.35
C ARG A 333 14.37 -19.90 6.22
N THR A 334 13.03 -19.88 6.28
CA THR A 334 12.20 -18.69 6.11
C THR A 334 11.30 -18.39 7.32
N PRO A 335 11.85 -18.40 8.56
CA PRO A 335 11.05 -18.08 9.73
C PRO A 335 10.53 -16.64 9.65
N GLY A 336 9.28 -16.44 10.10
CA GLY A 336 8.65 -15.12 10.09
C GLY A 336 8.21 -14.60 8.70
N PHE A 337 8.35 -15.39 7.64
CA PHE A 337 7.84 -15.02 6.32
C PHE A 337 6.33 -15.19 6.25
N SER A 338 5.66 -14.20 5.69
CA SER A 338 4.25 -14.28 5.34
C SER A 338 4.04 -15.10 4.06
N GLY A 339 2.80 -15.46 3.76
CA GLY A 339 2.46 -16.11 2.48
C GLY A 339 2.86 -15.31 1.24
N ALA A 340 2.76 -13.97 1.33
CA ALA A 340 3.20 -13.08 0.26
C ALA A 340 4.72 -13.10 0.08
N ASP A 341 5.49 -13.15 1.17
CA ASP A 341 6.95 -13.22 1.12
C ASP A 341 7.42 -14.55 0.50
N LEU A 342 6.78 -15.66 0.86
CA LEU A 342 7.07 -16.98 0.30
C LEU A 342 6.73 -17.07 -1.20
N SER A 343 5.61 -16.47 -1.60
CA SER A 343 5.24 -16.35 -3.02
C SER A 343 6.26 -15.51 -3.79
N ASN A 344 6.72 -14.41 -3.20
CA ASN A 344 7.75 -13.55 -3.76
C ASN A 344 9.10 -14.25 -3.85
N LEU A 345 9.46 -15.05 -2.84
CA LEU A 345 10.69 -15.85 -2.84
C LEU A 345 10.77 -16.77 -4.06
N LEU A 346 9.73 -17.57 -4.30
CA LEU A 346 9.67 -18.45 -5.46
C LEU A 346 9.60 -17.70 -6.79
N ASN A 347 8.98 -16.51 -6.80
CA ASN A 347 8.95 -15.65 -7.98
C ASN A 347 10.33 -15.08 -8.31
N GLU A 348 11.05 -14.55 -7.32
CA GLU A 348 12.42 -14.06 -7.49
C GLU A 348 13.38 -15.18 -7.90
N ALA A 349 13.23 -16.38 -7.33
CA ALA A 349 13.99 -17.57 -7.73
C ALA A 349 13.74 -17.93 -9.21
N ALA A 350 12.47 -17.87 -9.65
CA ALA A 350 12.12 -18.09 -11.07
C ALA A 350 12.73 -17.04 -11.99
N ILE A 351 12.72 -15.77 -11.59
CA ILE A 351 13.36 -14.67 -12.35
C ILE A 351 14.87 -14.88 -12.45
N LEU A 352 15.54 -15.28 -11.35
CA LEU A 352 16.98 -15.57 -11.35
C LEU A 352 17.32 -16.77 -12.23
N THR A 353 16.49 -17.82 -12.20
CA THR A 353 16.61 -19.02 -13.03
C THR A 353 16.52 -18.67 -14.53
N ALA A 354 15.48 -17.90 -14.90
CA ALA A 354 15.30 -17.43 -16.27
C ALA A 354 16.47 -16.55 -16.73
N ARG A 355 16.96 -15.66 -15.89
CA ARG A 355 18.12 -14.79 -16.16
C ARG A 355 19.40 -15.58 -16.40
N ARG A 356 19.52 -16.78 -15.78
CA ARG A 356 20.66 -17.73 -15.95
C ARG A 356 20.45 -18.70 -17.10
N ASN A 357 19.36 -18.56 -17.86
CA ASN A 357 18.96 -19.49 -18.93
C ASN A 357 18.86 -20.95 -18.47
N ARG A 358 18.42 -21.21 -17.23
CA ARG A 358 18.13 -22.55 -16.71
C ARG A 358 16.66 -22.88 -16.90
N ALA A 359 16.34 -24.17 -17.04
CA ALA A 359 14.95 -24.63 -17.25
C ALA A 359 14.18 -24.89 -15.94
N THR A 360 14.88 -25.20 -14.85
CA THR A 360 14.31 -25.55 -13.54
C THR A 360 14.91 -24.67 -12.45
N ILE A 361 14.09 -24.37 -11.44
CA ILE A 361 14.51 -23.62 -10.25
C ILE A 361 15.24 -24.59 -9.33
N ASP A 362 16.51 -24.37 -9.14
CA ASP A 362 17.38 -25.13 -8.25
C ASP A 362 17.50 -24.49 -6.85
N ASP A 363 18.08 -25.23 -5.93
CA ASP A 363 18.29 -24.80 -4.55
C ASP A 363 19.15 -23.52 -4.45
N GLN A 364 20.11 -23.37 -5.35
CA GLN A 364 20.95 -22.16 -5.44
C GLN A 364 20.14 -20.92 -5.82
N ALA A 365 19.21 -21.06 -6.78
CA ALA A 365 18.38 -19.94 -7.21
C ALA A 365 17.44 -19.45 -6.10
N ILE A 366 16.90 -20.38 -5.28
CA ILE A 366 16.07 -20.03 -4.12
C ILE A 366 16.91 -19.35 -3.04
N GLY A 367 18.13 -19.85 -2.79
CA GLY A 367 19.07 -19.25 -1.86
C GLY A 367 19.43 -17.81 -2.23
N ASP A 368 19.78 -17.59 -3.50
CA ASP A 368 20.11 -16.24 -4.01
C ASP A 368 18.90 -15.30 -3.99
N ALA A 369 17.68 -15.83 -4.22
CA ALA A 369 16.44 -15.07 -4.09
C ALA A 369 16.17 -14.66 -2.65
N LEU A 370 16.34 -15.58 -1.69
CA LEU A 370 16.20 -15.29 -0.27
C LEU A 370 17.16 -14.18 0.17
N GLU A 371 18.41 -14.24 -0.26
CA GLU A 371 19.39 -13.20 0.04
C GLU A 371 19.00 -11.85 -0.57
N ARG A 372 18.53 -11.86 -1.81
CA ARG A 372 18.10 -10.65 -2.49
C ARG A 372 16.92 -9.98 -1.78
N ILE A 373 15.99 -10.76 -1.26
CA ILE A 373 14.83 -10.25 -0.53
C ILE A 373 15.21 -9.71 0.84
N THR A 374 16.04 -10.47 1.58
CA THR A 374 16.39 -10.12 2.97
C THR A 374 17.48 -9.05 3.08
N MET A 375 18.49 -9.12 2.19
CA MET A 375 19.70 -8.29 2.27
C MET A 375 19.85 -7.30 1.10
N GLY A 376 18.98 -7.34 0.10
CA GLY A 376 19.04 -6.50 -1.09
C GLY A 376 20.00 -7.03 -2.17
N LEU A 377 20.23 -6.21 -3.20
CA LEU A 377 21.07 -6.57 -4.34
C LEU A 377 22.54 -6.65 -3.94
N THR A 378 23.26 -7.65 -4.48
CA THR A 378 24.71 -7.75 -4.35
C THR A 378 25.36 -6.56 -5.05
N ALA A 379 26.24 -5.85 -4.37
CA ALA A 379 27.06 -4.79 -4.92
C ALA A 379 28.37 -5.36 -5.49
N ALA A 380 29.19 -4.51 -6.10
CA ALA A 380 30.51 -4.92 -6.61
C ALA A 380 31.40 -5.44 -5.47
N PRO A 381 32.16 -6.51 -5.68
CA PRO A 381 33.06 -7.05 -4.66
C PRO A 381 34.00 -5.99 -4.10
N LEU A 382 34.28 -6.07 -2.81
CA LEU A 382 35.26 -5.20 -2.17
C LEU A 382 36.64 -5.49 -2.74
N GLN A 383 37.36 -4.42 -3.11
CA GLN A 383 38.77 -4.55 -3.47
C GLN A 383 39.57 -5.01 -2.25
N ASP A 384 40.62 -5.83 -2.47
CA ASP A 384 41.50 -6.25 -1.39
C ASP A 384 42.20 -5.02 -0.78
N SER A 385 41.89 -4.74 0.45
CA SER A 385 42.31 -3.54 1.16
C SER A 385 42.24 -3.77 2.68
N ALA A 386 42.87 -2.89 3.45
CA ALA A 386 42.71 -2.88 4.90
C ALA A 386 41.23 -2.83 5.35
N LYS A 387 40.37 -2.19 4.53
CA LYS A 387 38.93 -2.13 4.78
C LYS A 387 38.24 -3.51 4.63
N LYS A 388 38.60 -4.30 3.58
CA LYS A 388 38.06 -5.67 3.40
C LYS A 388 38.44 -6.55 4.59
N ARG A 389 39.69 -6.43 5.03
CA ARG A 389 40.20 -7.18 6.20
C ARG A 389 39.51 -6.77 7.51
N LEU A 390 39.29 -5.49 7.73
CA LEU A 390 38.54 -5.01 8.90
C LEU A 390 37.12 -5.56 8.94
N ILE A 391 36.41 -5.51 7.81
CA ILE A 391 35.05 -6.08 7.69
C ILE A 391 35.10 -7.60 7.94
N ALA A 392 36.11 -8.30 7.41
CA ALA A 392 36.24 -9.73 7.63
C ALA A 392 36.40 -10.09 9.12
N TYR A 393 37.19 -9.33 9.88
CA TYR A 393 37.30 -9.54 11.34
C TYR A 393 35.99 -9.24 12.05
N HIS A 394 35.28 -8.20 11.64
CA HIS A 394 33.98 -7.85 12.20
C HIS A 394 32.98 -9.00 12.02
N GLU A 395 32.81 -9.51 10.80
CA GLU A 395 31.86 -10.59 10.50
C GLU A 395 32.28 -11.93 11.12
N VAL A 396 33.57 -12.25 11.12
CA VAL A 396 34.10 -13.44 11.81
C VAL A 396 33.87 -13.34 13.32
N GLY A 397 33.95 -12.14 13.89
CA GLY A 397 33.62 -11.91 15.31
C GLY A 397 32.17 -12.30 15.64
N HIS A 398 31.20 -11.87 14.84
CA HIS A 398 29.80 -12.27 14.98
C HIS A 398 29.64 -13.79 14.81
N ALA A 399 30.24 -14.37 13.79
CA ALA A 399 30.12 -15.79 13.46
C ALA A 399 30.71 -16.70 14.54
N LEU A 400 31.87 -16.33 15.09
CA LEU A 400 32.50 -17.08 16.19
C LEU A 400 31.63 -17.08 17.44
N LEU A 401 31.13 -15.93 17.86
CA LEU A 401 30.27 -15.85 19.02
C LEU A 401 28.93 -16.57 18.79
N THR A 402 28.37 -16.50 17.59
CA THR A 402 27.20 -17.28 17.21
C THR A 402 27.43 -18.78 17.38
N THR A 403 28.65 -19.26 17.06
CA THR A 403 28.97 -20.69 17.14
C THR A 403 29.31 -21.14 18.59
N LEU A 404 29.92 -20.26 19.38
CA LEU A 404 30.51 -20.61 20.66
C LEU A 404 29.61 -20.32 21.88
N VAL A 405 28.72 -19.32 21.76
CA VAL A 405 27.89 -18.91 22.91
C VAL A 405 26.66 -19.81 23.02
N PRO A 406 26.40 -20.43 24.17
CA PRO A 406 25.20 -21.22 24.40
C PRO A 406 23.93 -20.38 24.24
N HIS A 407 22.88 -20.97 23.73
CA HIS A 407 21.59 -20.33 23.40
C HIS A 407 21.65 -19.27 22.30
N ALA A 408 22.77 -19.18 21.54
CA ALA A 408 22.81 -18.38 20.33
C ALA A 408 22.14 -19.11 19.16
N ASP A 409 21.67 -18.33 18.18
CA ASP A 409 21.11 -18.86 16.94
C ASP A 409 22.15 -19.70 16.17
N LYS A 410 21.68 -20.57 15.27
CA LYS A 410 22.59 -21.35 14.44
C LYS A 410 23.17 -20.51 13.31
N LEU A 411 24.50 -20.54 13.13
CA LEU A 411 25.14 -19.86 11.99
C LEU A 411 24.77 -20.55 10.67
N ASP A 412 24.24 -19.81 9.70
CA ASP A 412 23.95 -20.28 8.35
C ASP A 412 25.14 -20.05 7.41
N LYS A 413 25.68 -18.84 7.38
CA LYS A 413 26.89 -18.49 6.59
C LYS A 413 27.49 -17.16 7.00
N VAL A 414 28.74 -16.94 6.60
CA VAL A 414 29.48 -15.65 6.68
C VAL A 414 29.91 -15.25 5.27
N THR A 415 29.74 -13.98 4.90
CA THR A 415 30.12 -13.50 3.57
C THR A 415 30.68 -12.07 3.60
N LEU A 416 31.62 -11.80 2.70
CA LEU A 416 32.16 -10.46 2.41
C LEU A 416 31.57 -9.83 1.15
N LEU A 417 30.54 -10.48 0.56
CA LEU A 417 29.88 -9.91 -0.60
C LEU A 417 29.02 -8.71 -0.16
N PRO A 418 29.38 -7.50 -0.59
CA PRO A 418 28.68 -6.30 -0.15
C PRO A 418 27.27 -6.24 -0.74
N ARG A 419 26.36 -5.59 0.00
CA ARG A 419 24.97 -5.40 -0.41
C ARG A 419 24.67 -3.92 -0.66
N ALA A 420 23.64 -3.68 -1.49
CA ALA A 420 23.13 -2.34 -1.72
C ALA A 420 22.65 -1.75 -0.38
N GLY A 421 23.15 -0.52 -0.05
CA GLY A 421 22.87 0.12 1.24
C GLY A 421 24.08 0.25 2.17
N GLY A 422 25.28 -0.15 1.71
CA GLY A 422 26.55 0.11 2.43
C GLY A 422 26.98 -0.99 3.39
N VAL A 423 26.31 -2.13 3.40
CA VAL A 423 26.70 -3.32 4.19
C VAL A 423 27.87 -3.98 3.45
N GLY A 424 29.03 -4.05 4.08
CA GLY A 424 30.26 -4.57 3.47
C GLY A 424 30.43 -6.09 3.55
N GLY A 425 29.67 -6.74 4.41
CA GLY A 425 29.63 -8.18 4.67
C GLY A 425 28.52 -8.47 5.66
N PHE A 426 28.23 -9.75 5.94
CA PHE A 426 27.30 -10.13 7.01
C PHE A 426 27.52 -11.59 7.46
N ALA A 427 27.21 -11.86 8.71
CA ALA A 427 27.03 -13.18 9.28
C ALA A 427 25.53 -13.47 9.39
N ARG A 428 25.01 -14.44 8.64
CA ARG A 428 23.59 -14.83 8.70
C ARG A 428 23.39 -15.94 9.71
N THR A 429 22.41 -15.72 10.58
CA THR A 429 21.98 -16.72 11.57
C THR A 429 20.58 -17.22 11.24
N MET A 430 20.27 -18.44 11.68
CA MET A 430 18.93 -19.00 11.66
C MET A 430 18.43 -19.05 13.11
N PRO A 431 17.40 -18.27 13.44
CA PRO A 431 16.77 -18.36 14.74
C PRO A 431 16.18 -19.76 14.97
N ASP A 432 16.15 -20.19 16.23
CA ASP A 432 15.48 -21.44 16.60
C ASP A 432 13.97 -21.29 16.38
N GLU A 433 13.39 -22.24 15.65
CA GLU A 433 11.98 -22.23 15.28
C GLU A 433 11.07 -22.32 16.51
N ASP A 434 11.43 -23.10 17.49
CA ASP A 434 10.64 -23.26 18.72
C ASP A 434 10.51 -21.94 19.48
N ILE A 435 11.54 -21.08 19.42
CA ILE A 435 11.54 -19.76 20.05
C ILE A 435 10.64 -18.79 19.26
N LEU A 436 10.65 -18.88 17.94
CA LEU A 436 9.85 -18.00 17.09
C LEU A 436 8.37 -18.37 17.11
N ASP A 437 8.05 -19.65 17.02
CA ASP A 437 6.67 -20.14 16.97
C ASP A 437 5.99 -20.01 18.34
N SER A 438 6.73 -20.22 19.44
CA SER A 438 6.19 -20.05 20.79
C SER A 438 6.10 -18.58 21.24
N GLY A 439 6.87 -17.69 20.63
CA GLY A 439 7.04 -16.30 21.10
C GLY A 439 7.72 -16.18 22.48
N LEU A 440 8.18 -17.32 23.04
CA LEU A 440 8.75 -17.38 24.39
C LEU A 440 10.27 -17.19 24.35
N ILE A 441 10.69 -15.95 24.40
CA ILE A 441 12.11 -15.56 24.39
C ILE A 441 12.64 -15.60 25.82
N SER A 442 13.60 -16.49 26.09
CA SER A 442 14.21 -16.60 27.42
C SER A 442 15.23 -15.47 27.69
N ARG A 443 15.45 -15.17 28.99
CA ARG A 443 16.52 -14.25 29.43
C ARG A 443 17.90 -14.70 28.94
N ALA A 444 18.16 -16.01 28.93
CA ALA A 444 19.43 -16.58 28.45
C ALA A 444 19.65 -16.32 26.98
N TYR A 445 18.63 -16.54 26.17
CA TYR A 445 18.66 -16.25 24.72
C TYR A 445 18.95 -14.77 24.42
N LEU A 446 18.26 -13.82 25.07
CA LEU A 446 18.51 -12.39 24.88
C LEU A 446 19.93 -11.99 25.29
N ARG A 447 20.46 -12.58 26.38
CA ARG A 447 21.85 -12.34 26.80
C ARG A 447 22.84 -12.89 25.78
N ALA A 448 22.64 -14.10 25.27
CA ALA A 448 23.45 -14.67 24.20
C ALA A 448 23.42 -13.78 22.96
N ARG A 449 22.23 -13.31 22.57
CA ARG A 449 22.05 -12.41 21.43
C ARG A 449 22.80 -11.08 21.60
N LEU A 450 22.82 -10.49 22.80
CA LEU A 450 23.62 -9.29 23.08
C LEU A 450 25.11 -9.53 22.84
N VAL A 451 25.64 -10.68 23.29
CA VAL A 451 27.05 -11.05 23.09
C VAL A 451 27.37 -11.20 21.61
N VAL A 452 26.52 -11.91 20.87
CA VAL A 452 26.67 -12.13 19.42
C VAL A 452 26.65 -10.80 18.67
N VAL A 453 25.69 -9.92 18.98
CA VAL A 453 25.58 -8.60 18.31
C VAL A 453 26.79 -7.70 18.60
N LEU A 454 27.44 -7.87 19.75
CA LEU A 454 28.68 -7.15 20.06
C LEU A 454 29.94 -7.80 19.48
N GLY A 455 29.80 -8.93 18.80
CA GLY A 455 30.90 -9.72 18.23
C GLY A 455 31.82 -8.94 17.29
N GLY A 456 31.23 -8.18 16.36
CA GLY A 456 32.00 -7.34 15.44
C GLY A 456 32.84 -6.30 16.19
N ARG A 457 32.23 -5.57 17.12
CA ARG A 457 32.93 -4.58 17.96
C ARG A 457 34.02 -5.23 18.82
N ALA A 458 33.73 -6.38 19.42
CA ALA A 458 34.72 -7.11 20.24
C ALA A 458 35.91 -7.61 19.40
N ALA A 459 35.67 -8.09 18.18
CA ALA A 459 36.71 -8.49 17.24
C ALA A 459 37.60 -7.30 16.85
N GLU A 460 37.01 -6.15 16.52
CA GLU A 460 37.78 -4.93 16.24
C GLU A 460 38.69 -4.55 17.42
N ILE A 461 38.18 -4.59 18.66
CA ILE A 461 38.98 -4.29 19.87
C ILE A 461 40.14 -5.28 20.06
N VAL A 462 39.88 -6.58 19.85
CA VAL A 462 40.91 -7.63 20.04
C VAL A 462 42.00 -7.53 18.99
N VAL A 463 41.66 -7.16 17.77
CA VAL A 463 42.57 -7.19 16.62
C VAL A 463 43.32 -5.89 16.47
N PHE A 464 42.64 -4.77 16.48
CA PHE A 464 43.17 -3.44 16.17
C PHE A 464 43.38 -2.57 17.42
N GLY A 465 42.80 -2.96 18.55
CA GLY A 465 42.86 -2.19 19.80
C GLY A 465 41.67 -1.22 19.94
N PRO A 466 41.46 -0.72 21.18
CA PRO A 466 40.28 0.10 21.50
C PRO A 466 40.29 1.49 20.85
N SER A 467 41.44 1.99 20.41
CA SER A 467 41.58 3.28 19.72
C SER A 467 41.20 3.21 18.23
N GLU A 468 41.24 2.03 17.63
CA GLU A 468 41.06 1.83 16.19
C GLU A 468 39.66 1.26 15.84
N VAL A 469 38.76 1.22 16.81
CA VAL A 469 37.38 0.77 16.57
C VAL A 469 36.64 1.73 15.64
N THR A 470 35.81 1.17 14.77
CA THR A 470 35.16 1.93 13.71
C THR A 470 33.69 2.21 13.99
N GLN A 471 33.10 3.10 13.20
CA GLN A 471 31.64 3.33 13.20
C GLN A 471 30.85 2.19 12.54
N GLY A 472 31.51 1.16 11.98
CA GLY A 472 30.86 0.03 11.32
C GLY A 472 29.84 -0.67 12.19
N ALA A 473 30.12 -0.80 13.50
CA ALA A 473 29.23 -1.37 14.48
C ALA A 473 28.05 -0.47 14.90
N SER A 474 27.75 0.63 14.22
CA SER A 474 26.69 1.56 14.66
C SER A 474 25.30 0.90 14.68
N GLY A 475 24.99 0.04 13.72
CA GLY A 475 23.74 -0.74 13.67
C GLY A 475 23.63 -1.72 14.82
N ASP A 476 24.75 -2.41 15.13
CA ASP A 476 24.81 -3.38 16.23
C ASP A 476 24.60 -2.69 17.58
N LEU A 477 25.24 -1.54 17.78
CA LEU A 477 25.06 -0.76 19.01
C LEU A 477 23.63 -0.26 19.21
N GLN A 478 22.93 0.10 18.13
CA GLN A 478 21.51 0.45 18.18
C GLN A 478 20.66 -0.78 18.58
N MET A 479 20.96 -1.95 18.01
CA MET A 479 20.29 -3.20 18.36
C MET A 479 20.54 -3.58 19.82
N VAL A 480 21.78 -3.50 20.29
CA VAL A 480 22.14 -3.74 21.72
C VAL A 480 21.35 -2.82 22.62
N SER A 481 21.31 -1.53 22.34
CA SER A 481 20.58 -0.54 23.14
C SER A 481 19.08 -0.87 23.23
N ARG A 482 18.47 -1.27 22.09
CA ARG A 482 17.07 -1.67 22.04
C ARG A 482 16.80 -2.93 22.86
N ILE A 483 17.59 -4.00 22.65
CA ILE A 483 17.41 -5.27 23.38
C ILE A 483 17.61 -5.05 24.88
N CYS A 484 18.65 -4.33 25.31
CA CYS A 484 18.88 -4.03 26.73
C CYS A 484 17.72 -3.25 27.32
N ARG A 485 17.18 -2.27 26.60
CA ARG A 485 16.04 -1.47 27.07
C ARG A 485 14.79 -2.33 27.23
N GLU A 486 14.45 -3.15 26.23
CA GLU A 486 13.32 -4.09 26.30
C GLU A 486 13.46 -5.09 27.45
N MET A 487 14.66 -5.62 27.67
CA MET A 487 14.94 -6.51 28.79
C MET A 487 14.68 -5.85 30.16
N VAL A 488 15.01 -4.55 30.30
CA VAL A 488 14.85 -3.81 31.55
C VAL A 488 13.42 -3.32 31.73
N THR A 489 12.81 -2.73 30.68
CA THR A 489 11.56 -1.99 30.82
C THR A 489 10.31 -2.82 30.52
N ARG A 490 10.41 -3.85 29.67
CA ARG A 490 9.26 -4.67 29.24
C ARG A 490 9.23 -6.04 29.88
N TYR A 491 10.38 -6.73 29.91
CA TYR A 491 10.44 -8.12 30.36
C TYR A 491 10.82 -8.30 31.84
N GLY A 492 11.21 -7.22 32.53
CA GLY A 492 11.64 -7.30 33.91
C GLY A 492 12.90 -8.16 34.14
N PHE A 493 13.78 -8.26 33.12
CA PHE A 493 15.00 -9.08 33.16
C PHE A 493 16.22 -8.33 33.72
N SER A 494 15.99 -7.45 34.68
CA SER A 494 17.03 -6.66 35.33
C SER A 494 16.93 -6.75 36.85
N SER A 495 17.86 -6.11 37.57
CA SER A 495 17.82 -6.02 39.04
C SER A 495 16.71 -5.09 39.58
N LEU A 496 15.97 -4.39 38.70
CA LEU A 496 14.81 -3.59 39.09
C LEU A 496 13.59 -4.46 39.44
N GLY A 497 13.68 -5.78 39.23
CA GLY A 497 12.63 -6.74 39.54
C GLY A 497 11.69 -7.04 38.39
N PRO A 498 10.70 -7.93 38.60
CA PRO A 498 9.75 -8.38 37.56
C PRO A 498 8.64 -7.33 37.37
N ILE A 499 8.99 -6.16 36.87
CA ILE A 499 8.10 -5.03 36.70
C ILE A 499 8.17 -4.58 35.24
N ALA A 500 7.02 -4.42 34.56
CA ALA A 500 6.93 -3.74 33.30
C ALA A 500 6.82 -2.23 33.53
N LEU A 501 7.85 -1.49 33.13
CA LEU A 501 7.96 -0.04 33.32
C LEU A 501 7.46 0.72 32.07
N GLU A 502 7.48 0.08 30.91
CA GLU A 502 6.92 0.56 29.65
C GLU A 502 5.89 -0.46 29.19
N SER A 503 4.65 -0.02 28.98
CA SER A 503 3.64 -0.82 28.28
C SER A 503 3.94 -0.82 26.77
N ASP A 504 3.40 -1.80 26.04
CA ASP A 504 3.34 -1.73 24.58
C ASP A 504 2.60 -0.45 24.17
N GLY A 505 3.31 0.63 24.13
CA GLY A 505 2.85 1.84 23.46
C GLY A 505 2.72 1.46 22.00
N GLY A 506 1.48 1.28 21.54
CA GLY A 506 1.21 1.17 20.11
C GLY A 506 2.02 2.24 19.40
N GLU A 507 2.58 1.91 18.24
CA GLU A 507 3.45 2.78 17.43
C GLU A 507 3.06 4.23 17.54
N VAL A 508 4.01 5.08 17.93
CA VAL A 508 3.88 6.53 18.08
C VAL A 508 3.30 7.09 16.79
N PHE A 509 1.99 7.29 16.78
CA PHE A 509 1.35 7.97 15.65
C PHE A 509 1.41 9.47 15.90
N LEU A 510 2.15 10.17 15.05
CA LEU A 510 2.30 11.61 14.99
C LEU A 510 0.97 12.33 15.28
N GLY A 511 0.79 12.85 16.49
CA GLY A 511 -0.29 13.77 16.81
C GLY A 511 -0.82 13.75 18.25
N ARG A 512 -0.82 12.61 18.95
CA ARG A 512 -1.37 12.56 20.33
C ARG A 512 -0.30 12.42 21.42
N ASP A 513 0.84 11.86 21.08
CA ASP A 513 1.91 11.57 22.04
C ASP A 513 2.94 12.69 22.18
N TRP A 514 2.88 13.71 21.33
CA TRP A 514 3.68 14.94 21.55
C TRP A 514 3.28 15.72 22.81
N ILE A 515 2.08 15.45 23.35
CA ILE A 515 1.57 16.10 24.57
C ILE A 515 1.75 15.21 25.82
N ARG A 516 2.08 13.91 25.63
CA ARG A 516 2.40 12.95 26.74
C ARG A 516 3.81 12.41 26.58
N SER A 517 4.79 13.30 26.53
CA SER A 517 6.22 12.98 26.56
C SER A 517 6.76 12.78 28.00
N GLU A 518 5.89 12.54 28.96
CA GLU A 518 6.35 12.16 30.29
C GLU A 518 6.45 10.63 30.34
N ALA A 519 7.69 10.15 30.53
CA ALA A 519 7.94 8.74 30.79
C ALA A 519 7.03 8.30 31.96
N PRO A 520 6.41 7.09 31.89
CA PRO A 520 5.48 6.61 32.92
C PRO A 520 6.13 6.36 34.28
N TYR A 521 7.38 6.77 34.46
CA TYR A 521 8.20 6.56 35.66
C TYR A 521 8.95 7.83 36.08
N SER A 522 9.36 7.89 37.33
CA SER A 522 10.09 9.03 37.89
C SER A 522 11.49 9.20 37.26
N GLY A 523 12.06 10.40 37.32
CA GLY A 523 13.44 10.63 36.88
C GLY A 523 14.48 9.81 37.61
N GLN A 524 14.19 9.36 38.84
CA GLN A 524 15.04 8.43 39.58
C GLN A 524 15.00 7.03 38.95
N THR A 525 13.82 6.52 38.66
CA THR A 525 13.65 5.24 37.94
C THR A 525 14.30 5.28 36.58
N GLY A 526 14.15 6.40 35.83
CA GLY A 526 14.82 6.59 34.54
C GLY A 526 16.34 6.45 34.64
N ARG A 527 16.97 7.06 35.65
CA ARG A 527 18.42 6.89 35.90
C ARG A 527 18.81 5.44 36.24
N GLN A 528 17.96 4.71 36.97
CA GLN A 528 18.18 3.29 37.26
C GLN A 528 18.06 2.44 35.97
N ILE A 529 17.08 2.70 35.13
CA ILE A 529 16.93 2.04 33.79
C ILE A 529 18.21 2.24 32.98
N ASP A 530 18.68 3.50 32.84
CA ASP A 530 19.90 3.81 32.07
C ASP A 530 21.14 3.12 32.64
N ALA A 531 21.25 3.01 33.98
CA ALA A 531 22.33 2.29 34.63
C ALA A 531 22.28 0.79 34.31
N GLN A 532 21.09 0.17 34.35
CA GLN A 532 20.92 -1.25 34.06
C GLN A 532 21.18 -1.56 32.57
N VAL A 533 20.66 -0.74 31.64
CA VAL A 533 20.92 -0.86 30.20
C VAL A 533 22.42 -0.82 29.91
N ARG A 534 23.13 0.14 30.51
CA ARG A 534 24.58 0.27 30.39
C ARG A 534 25.32 -0.94 30.97
N SER A 535 24.91 -1.40 32.16
CA SER A 535 25.50 -2.56 32.80
C SER A 535 25.36 -3.84 31.96
N LEU A 536 24.19 -4.11 31.39
CA LEU A 536 23.96 -5.26 30.51
C LEU A 536 24.82 -5.20 29.25
N ALA A 537 24.93 -4.03 28.61
CA ALA A 537 25.76 -3.85 27.42
C ALA A 537 27.26 -4.08 27.71
N PHE A 538 27.77 -3.55 28.81
CA PHE A 538 29.17 -3.78 29.20
C PHE A 538 29.45 -5.23 29.57
N GLN A 539 28.57 -5.88 30.36
CA GLN A 539 28.71 -7.31 30.68
C GLN A 539 28.76 -8.18 29.40
N ALA A 540 27.92 -7.88 28.42
CA ALA A 540 27.91 -8.60 27.16
C ALA A 540 29.19 -8.36 26.35
N LEU A 541 29.72 -7.13 26.33
CA LEU A 541 30.98 -6.81 25.67
C LEU A 541 32.17 -7.49 26.34
N ASP A 542 32.25 -7.45 27.69
CA ASP A 542 33.32 -8.10 28.44
C ASP A 542 33.33 -9.61 28.22
N HIS A 543 32.14 -10.24 28.15
CA HIS A 543 32.02 -11.65 27.80
C HIS A 543 32.46 -11.95 26.37
N ALA A 544 32.04 -11.15 25.40
CA ALA A 544 32.48 -11.27 24.00
C ALA A 544 34.00 -11.19 23.90
N LEU A 545 34.62 -10.23 24.58
CA LEU A 545 36.09 -10.08 24.63
C LEU A 545 36.76 -11.28 25.29
N ALA A 546 36.20 -11.81 26.39
CA ALA A 546 36.74 -12.98 27.10
C ALA A 546 36.71 -14.24 26.23
N VAL A 547 35.69 -14.41 25.41
CA VAL A 547 35.58 -15.55 24.46
C VAL A 547 36.53 -15.37 23.27
N LEU A 548 36.63 -14.17 22.67
CA LEU A 548 37.40 -13.93 21.45
C LEU A 548 38.92 -13.80 21.68
N ARG A 549 39.37 -13.20 22.80
CA ARG A 549 40.81 -12.98 23.05
C ARG A 549 41.68 -14.23 22.94
N PRO A 550 41.31 -15.38 23.60
CA PRO A 550 42.12 -16.60 23.49
C PRO A 550 42.07 -17.25 22.09
N ARG A 551 41.10 -16.86 21.28
CA ARG A 551 40.85 -17.42 19.93
C ARG A 551 41.38 -16.51 18.79
N ARG A 552 42.31 -15.64 19.10
CA ARG A 552 42.86 -14.71 18.10
C ARG A 552 43.46 -15.44 16.89
N GLU A 553 44.17 -16.53 17.09
CA GLU A 553 44.74 -17.33 16.01
C GLU A 553 43.69 -17.97 15.11
N LEU A 554 42.62 -18.52 15.72
CA LEU A 554 41.46 -19.03 14.98
C LEU A 554 40.80 -17.94 14.14
N MET A 555 40.62 -16.75 14.72
CA MET A 555 40.08 -15.59 13.97
C MET A 555 40.93 -15.26 12.75
N ASP A 556 42.24 -15.24 12.89
CA ASP A 556 43.17 -14.94 11.79
C ASP A 556 43.05 -15.99 10.67
N GLN A 557 42.98 -17.29 11.00
CA GLN A 557 42.78 -18.38 10.04
C GLN A 557 41.41 -18.27 9.31
N LEU A 558 40.35 -17.99 10.04
CA LEU A 558 38.99 -17.84 9.47
C LEU A 558 38.88 -16.61 8.58
N VAL A 559 39.54 -15.50 8.94
CA VAL A 559 39.59 -14.27 8.15
C VAL A 559 40.33 -14.47 6.84
N GLU A 560 41.52 -15.13 6.85
CA GLU A 560 42.25 -15.43 5.60
C GLU A 560 41.41 -16.32 4.68
N ARG A 561 40.75 -17.34 5.23
CA ARG A 561 39.85 -18.19 4.46
C ARG A 561 38.68 -17.38 3.90
N LEU A 562 38.01 -16.53 4.71
CA LEU A 562 36.89 -15.72 4.28
C LEU A 562 37.27 -14.70 3.20
N ILE A 563 38.50 -14.14 3.24
CA ILE A 563 39.01 -13.25 2.21
C ILE A 563 39.22 -14.00 0.89
N ALA A 564 39.69 -15.26 0.97
CA ALA A 564 39.95 -16.11 -0.21
C ALA A 564 38.67 -16.65 -0.85
N GLU A 565 37.74 -17.14 -0.05
CA GLU A 565 36.47 -17.80 -0.52
C GLU A 565 35.34 -16.81 -0.68
N GLU A 566 35.40 -15.60 -0.13
CA GLU A 566 34.38 -14.54 -0.04
C GLU A 566 33.12 -14.96 0.72
N THR A 567 32.86 -16.25 0.87
CA THR A 567 31.71 -16.80 1.61
C THR A 567 32.08 -18.14 2.21
N ILE A 568 31.84 -18.32 3.50
CA ILE A 568 32.01 -19.60 4.21
C ILE A 568 30.63 -20.09 4.67
N ASP A 569 30.27 -21.32 4.32
CA ASP A 569 29.06 -21.97 4.80
C ASP A 569 29.11 -22.24 6.30
N GLY A 570 27.97 -22.16 6.98
CA GLY A 570 27.92 -22.31 8.44
C GLY A 570 28.34 -23.69 8.93
N GLU A 571 28.14 -24.76 8.18
CA GLU A 571 28.63 -26.09 8.55
C GLU A 571 30.13 -26.19 8.48
N ALA A 572 30.72 -25.68 7.38
CA ALA A 572 32.15 -25.64 7.19
C ALA A 572 32.86 -24.73 8.23
N PHE A 573 32.20 -23.63 8.62
CA PHE A 573 32.68 -22.74 9.67
C PHE A 573 32.69 -23.43 11.03
N ARG A 574 31.58 -24.06 11.42
CA ARG A 574 31.46 -24.80 12.69
C ARG A 574 32.47 -25.94 12.77
N ALA A 575 32.62 -26.73 11.72
CA ALA A 575 33.58 -27.82 11.69
C ALA A 575 35.00 -27.36 11.95
N GLN A 576 35.41 -26.21 11.37
CA GLN A 576 36.73 -25.63 11.62
C GLN A 576 36.88 -25.14 13.08
N VAL A 577 35.84 -24.52 13.63
CA VAL A 577 35.84 -24.08 15.03
C VAL A 577 35.92 -25.29 15.98
N GLU A 578 35.12 -26.34 15.76
CA GLU A 578 35.13 -27.56 16.57
C GLU A 578 36.49 -28.26 16.56
N GLN A 579 37.12 -28.35 15.37
CA GLN A 579 38.46 -28.92 15.24
C GLN A 579 39.48 -28.12 16.03
N TRP A 580 39.45 -26.80 15.93
CA TRP A 580 40.39 -25.92 16.67
C TRP A 580 40.17 -26.00 18.18
N GLU A 581 38.90 -26.05 18.67
CA GLU A 581 38.56 -26.18 20.08
C GLU A 581 39.02 -27.54 20.65
N ALA A 582 38.97 -28.61 19.82
CA ALA A 582 39.48 -29.94 20.25
C ALA A 582 40.99 -29.93 20.52
N ASP A 583 41.75 -29.12 19.77
CA ASP A 583 43.20 -28.94 19.92
C ASP A 583 43.55 -27.99 21.09
N HIS A 584 42.55 -27.20 21.61
CA HIS A 584 42.72 -26.20 22.64
C HIS A 584 41.71 -26.37 23.79
N PRO A 585 41.70 -27.47 24.51
CA PRO A 585 40.68 -27.75 25.53
C PRO A 585 40.75 -26.79 26.73
N GLY A 586 39.58 -26.48 27.31
CA GLY A 586 39.48 -25.72 28.55
C GLY A 586 39.32 -24.21 28.39
N LEU A 587 39.06 -23.73 27.18
CA LEU A 587 38.74 -22.33 26.95
C LEU A 587 37.27 -22.01 27.36
N LEU A 588 37.03 -20.76 27.75
CA LEU A 588 35.74 -20.31 28.21
C LEU A 588 34.71 -20.37 27.08
N THR A 589 33.70 -21.23 27.20
CA THR A 589 32.53 -21.34 26.29
C THR A 589 31.23 -21.25 27.09
N GLY A 590 31.31 -21.00 28.38
CA GLY A 590 30.16 -20.99 29.30
C GLY A 590 29.19 -19.82 29.10
N PRO A 591 27.95 -19.94 29.61
CA PRO A 591 26.99 -18.84 29.58
C PRO A 591 27.54 -17.63 30.31
N LEU A 592 27.04 -16.43 29.93
CA LEU A 592 27.32 -15.19 30.68
C LEU A 592 27.16 -15.44 32.17
N PRO A 593 28.14 -15.06 33.02
CA PRO A 593 27.99 -15.12 34.46
C PRO A 593 26.70 -14.39 34.82
N GLN A 594 25.84 -15.05 35.57
CA GLN A 594 24.64 -14.40 36.11
C GLN A 594 25.16 -13.24 36.94
N ALA A 595 24.71 -12.01 36.61
CA ALA A 595 24.92 -10.90 37.53
C ALA A 595 24.42 -11.39 38.88
N SER A 596 25.33 -11.48 39.89
CA SER A 596 24.94 -11.82 41.23
C SER A 596 23.71 -11.00 41.56
N GLU A 597 22.60 -11.67 41.88
CA GLU A 597 21.43 -11.03 42.45
C GLU A 597 21.86 -10.48 43.81
N VAL A 598 22.48 -9.32 43.76
CA VAL A 598 22.59 -8.47 44.95
C VAL A 598 21.16 -7.93 45.11
N VAL A 599 20.32 -8.75 45.76
CA VAL A 599 19.13 -8.22 46.40
C VAL A 599 19.68 -7.18 47.40
N PRO A 600 19.31 -5.91 47.26
CA PRO A 600 19.72 -4.92 48.25
C PRO A 600 19.01 -5.27 49.56
N GLN A 601 19.69 -5.94 50.47
CA GLN A 601 19.24 -6.14 51.87
C GLN A 601 19.19 -4.82 52.67
N ALA A 602 19.35 -3.68 52.01
CA ALA A 602 19.44 -2.37 52.66
C ALA A 602 18.10 -1.60 52.74
N ALA A 603 16.96 -2.22 52.46
CA ALA A 603 15.67 -1.54 52.63
C ALA A 603 14.76 -2.14 53.72
N ALA A 604 15.19 -3.20 54.39
CA ALA A 604 14.37 -3.86 55.43
C ALA A 604 14.79 -3.51 56.89
N GLN A 605 15.79 -2.69 57.09
CA GLN A 605 16.27 -2.36 58.45
C GLN A 605 16.12 -0.91 58.92
N THR A 606 15.51 -0.02 58.09
CA THR A 606 15.25 1.38 58.51
C THR A 606 13.78 1.75 58.68
N ALA A 607 12.87 0.77 58.57
CA ALA A 607 11.43 1.03 58.77
C ALA A 607 10.89 0.53 60.13
N THR A 608 11.75 0.13 61.08
CA THR A 608 11.29 -0.52 62.32
C THR A 608 11.50 0.29 63.60
N GLU A 609 12.12 1.46 63.57
CA GLU A 609 12.28 2.28 64.80
C GLU A 609 11.66 3.68 64.73
N ALA A 610 11.39 4.25 63.56
CA ALA A 610 10.80 5.59 63.43
C ALA A 610 9.26 5.60 63.38
N ASP A 611 8.62 4.50 62.97
CA ASP A 611 7.15 4.44 62.84
C ASP A 611 6.44 3.92 64.11
N VAL A 612 7.17 3.41 65.08
CA VAL A 612 6.58 2.99 66.36
C VAL A 612 6.50 4.15 67.38
N GLU A 613 7.31 5.19 67.23
CA GLU A 613 7.30 6.37 68.09
C GLU A 613 6.28 7.43 67.71
N ALA A 614 5.84 7.44 66.43
CA ALA A 614 4.79 8.36 65.92
C ALA A 614 3.36 7.88 66.19
N ALA A 615 3.17 6.61 66.57
CA ALA A 615 1.83 6.04 66.85
C ALA A 615 1.46 6.10 68.36
N GLN A 616 2.30 6.64 69.21
CA GLN A 616 2.01 6.76 70.66
C GLN A 616 1.74 8.18 71.20
N ILE A 617 1.69 9.18 70.29
CA ILE A 617 1.32 10.54 70.70
C ILE A 617 0.18 11.03 69.75
N GLY A 618 -1.04 10.66 70.12
CA GLY A 618 -2.23 11.15 69.42
C GLY A 618 -3.52 10.49 69.90
N VAL A 619 -3.87 10.73 71.14
CA VAL A 619 -5.25 10.69 71.61
C VAL A 619 -5.89 12.03 71.37
#